data_ec57cbe10c29a74116bc4ac9da38eec9
#
_entry.id   ec57cbe10c29a74116bc4ac9da38eec9
#
_cell.length_a   1.000
_cell.length_b   1.000
_cell.length_c   1.000
_cell.angle_alpha   90.00
_cell.angle_beta   90.00
_cell.angle_gamma   90.00
#
_symmetry.space_group_name_H-M   'P 1'
#
loop_
_entity.id
_entity.type
_entity.pdbx_description
1 polymer ?
#
loop_
_entity_poly.entity_id
_entity_poly.type
_entity_poly.pdbx_seq_one_letter_code
_entity_poly.pdbx_strand_id
1 'polypeptide(L)'
;EQTAAVINLLKKEHDENDLLLHLLKERVPAGVDDAAYVKAGFLSDLTKGKTESPYITKEDAVAILGTMLGGYNIQPLIDCLEIDGLADDAASALSNTLLIFDAFNDIYELSKTNQYAKTVIDSWANAEWFTSKEEIPENIKLTVFKVPGEINTDDLSPAPDAWSRPDIPLHALAMLKMPRDGINDPLGTIEELKLKGNPVVFVGDVVGTGSSRKSATNSVLWHMGDEIPAI
;
A
#
# COMPACT_ATOMS: atom_id res chain seq x y z
N GLU A 1 -15.99 12.67 1.96
CA GLU A 1 -16.32 13.82 2.82
C GLU A 1 -15.30 13.99 3.96
N GLN A 2 -14.93 12.94 4.69
CA GLN A 2 -14.00 13.02 5.82
C GLN A 2 -12.61 13.48 5.40
N THR A 3 -12.05 12.93 4.33
CA THR A 3 -10.73 13.31 3.80
C THR A 3 -10.68 14.78 3.39
N ALA A 4 -11.73 15.29 2.77
CA ALA A 4 -11.82 16.71 2.44
C ALA A 4 -11.86 17.61 3.70
N ALA A 5 -12.48 17.16 4.78
CA ALA A 5 -12.48 17.88 6.06
C ALA A 5 -11.07 17.92 6.68
N VAL A 6 -10.35 16.79 6.69
CA VAL A 6 -8.94 16.71 7.14
C VAL A 6 -8.07 17.68 6.33
N ILE A 7 -8.18 17.68 5.01
CA ILE A 7 -7.44 18.58 4.13
C ILE A 7 -7.75 20.06 4.41
N ASN A 8 -9.02 20.38 4.66
CA ASN A 8 -9.39 21.76 4.98
C ASN A 8 -8.82 22.24 6.32
N LEU A 9 -8.66 21.35 7.29
CA LEU A 9 -8.00 21.65 8.56
C LEU A 9 -6.48 21.81 8.37
N LEU A 10 -5.84 20.94 7.56
CA LEU A 10 -4.41 21.01 7.27
C LEU A 10 -3.97 22.27 6.49
N LYS A 11 -4.90 23.03 5.91
CA LYS A 11 -4.63 24.31 5.25
C LYS A 11 -4.54 25.49 6.25
N LYS A 12 -4.81 25.26 7.53
CA LYS A 12 -4.82 26.26 8.58
C LYS A 12 -4.07 25.76 9.80
N GLU A 13 -3.60 26.66 10.65
CA GLU A 13 -3.05 26.28 11.95
C GLU A 13 -4.11 25.58 12.80
N HIS A 14 -3.72 24.46 13.41
CA HIS A 14 -4.59 23.62 14.24
C HIS A 14 -3.77 22.90 15.31
N ASP A 15 -4.34 22.73 16.51
CA ASP A 15 -3.64 22.11 17.64
C ASP A 15 -3.43 20.58 17.45
N GLU A 16 -4.30 19.92 16.68
CA GLU A 16 -4.28 18.46 16.44
C GLU A 16 -3.59 18.09 15.12
N ASN A 17 -2.53 18.80 14.76
CA ASN A 17 -1.83 18.63 13.48
C ASN A 17 -1.25 17.22 13.28
N ASP A 18 -0.70 16.59 14.32
CA ASP A 18 -0.10 15.25 14.25
C ASP A 18 -1.15 14.19 13.89
N LEU A 19 -2.34 14.27 14.47
CA LEU A 19 -3.46 13.40 14.13
C LEU A 19 -3.93 13.62 12.69
N LEU A 20 -4.05 14.88 12.26
CA LEU A 20 -4.45 15.22 10.91
C LEU A 20 -3.45 14.71 9.87
N LEU A 21 -2.15 14.83 10.14
CA LEU A 21 -1.09 14.29 9.29
C LEU A 21 -1.11 12.77 9.25
N HIS A 22 -1.35 12.11 10.40
CA HIS A 22 -1.52 10.66 10.45
C HIS A 22 -2.68 10.20 9.57
N LEU A 23 -3.85 10.81 9.71
CA LEU A 23 -5.03 10.51 8.88
C LEU A 23 -4.79 10.78 7.38
N LEU A 24 -4.05 11.83 7.04
CA LEU A 24 -3.68 12.10 5.66
C LEU A 24 -2.76 11.01 5.08
N LYS A 25 -1.80 10.54 5.87
CA LYS A 25 -0.81 9.52 5.46
C LYS A 25 -1.40 8.11 5.44
N GLU A 26 -2.55 7.87 6.09
CA GLU A 26 -3.18 6.57 6.10
C GLU A 26 -3.48 6.10 4.66
N ARG A 27 -3.11 4.85 4.37
CA ARG A 27 -3.34 4.25 3.05
C ARG A 27 -4.82 3.93 2.88
N VAL A 28 -5.41 4.50 1.84
CA VAL A 28 -6.81 4.29 1.48
C VAL A 28 -6.87 3.31 0.32
N PRO A 29 -7.76 2.28 0.36
CA PRO A 29 -7.98 1.38 -0.76
C PRO A 29 -8.45 2.16 -2.00
N ALA A 30 -7.60 2.24 -3.00
CA ALA A 30 -7.91 2.94 -4.24
C ALA A 30 -9.03 2.22 -5.00
N GLY A 31 -9.94 2.98 -5.59
CA GLY A 31 -11.09 2.47 -6.34
C GLY A 31 -12.28 2.07 -5.48
N VAL A 32 -12.17 2.14 -4.14
CA VAL A 32 -13.26 1.84 -3.21
C VAL A 32 -13.94 3.12 -2.71
N ASP A 33 -13.15 4.15 -2.44
CA ASP A 33 -13.65 5.48 -2.16
C ASP A 33 -12.82 6.57 -2.85
N ASP A 34 -13.36 7.78 -2.92
CA ASP A 34 -12.71 8.92 -3.58
C ASP A 34 -11.58 9.54 -2.73
N ALA A 35 -11.29 9.02 -1.55
CA ALA A 35 -10.31 9.62 -0.64
C ALA A 35 -8.90 9.63 -1.25
N ALA A 36 -8.48 8.58 -1.94
CA ALA A 36 -7.19 8.52 -2.61
C ALA A 36 -7.07 9.59 -3.71
N TYR A 37 -8.12 9.77 -4.51
CA TYR A 37 -8.17 10.81 -5.53
C TYR A 37 -8.10 12.22 -4.92
N VAL A 38 -8.88 12.48 -3.88
CA VAL A 38 -8.93 13.77 -3.17
C VAL A 38 -7.59 14.10 -2.52
N LYS A 39 -6.93 13.10 -1.91
CA LYS A 39 -5.57 13.23 -1.34
C LYS A 39 -4.56 13.60 -2.42
N ALA A 40 -4.50 12.84 -3.51
CA ALA A 40 -3.56 13.07 -4.59
C ALA A 40 -3.74 14.48 -5.19
N GLY A 41 -4.98 14.93 -5.37
CA GLY A 41 -5.28 16.28 -5.82
C GLY A 41 -4.73 17.37 -4.89
N PHE A 42 -4.95 17.24 -3.59
CA PHE A 42 -4.43 18.19 -2.61
C PHE A 42 -2.89 18.23 -2.58
N LEU A 43 -2.24 17.05 -2.57
CA LEU A 43 -0.78 16.94 -2.57
C LEU A 43 -0.18 17.50 -3.87
N SER A 44 -0.81 17.22 -5.02
CA SER A 44 -0.43 17.82 -6.31
C SER A 44 -0.57 19.35 -6.31
N ASP A 45 -1.59 19.90 -5.67
CA ASP A 45 -1.76 21.33 -5.57
C ASP A 45 -0.70 21.97 -4.66
N LEU A 46 -0.26 21.28 -3.59
CA LEU A 46 0.85 21.70 -2.75
C LEU A 46 2.17 21.76 -3.53
N THR A 47 2.52 20.69 -4.28
CA THR A 47 3.75 20.65 -5.06
C THR A 47 3.80 21.75 -6.10
N LYS A 48 2.67 22.08 -6.72
CA LYS A 48 2.53 23.15 -7.72
C LYS A 48 2.36 24.55 -7.14
N GLY A 49 2.33 24.68 -5.81
CA GLY A 49 2.11 25.98 -5.13
C GLY A 49 0.74 26.60 -5.35
N LYS A 50 -0.27 25.79 -5.71
CA LYS A 50 -1.67 26.25 -5.84
C LYS A 50 -2.41 26.34 -4.51
N THR A 51 -1.90 25.66 -3.50
CA THR A 51 -2.36 25.70 -2.12
C THR A 51 -1.16 25.60 -1.19
N GLU A 52 -1.35 25.97 0.06
CA GLU A 52 -0.33 25.94 1.10
C GLU A 52 -0.85 25.18 2.32
N SER A 53 0.08 24.65 3.12
CA SER A 53 -0.17 24.06 4.42
C SER A 53 0.95 24.47 5.38
N PRO A 54 0.64 24.88 6.61
CA PRO A 54 1.67 25.17 7.60
C PRO A 54 2.43 23.91 8.08
N TYR A 55 1.94 22.70 7.74
CA TYR A 55 2.43 21.43 8.24
C TYR A 55 3.03 20.52 7.19
N ILE A 56 2.86 20.82 5.90
CA ILE A 56 3.29 19.97 4.79
C ILE A 56 4.06 20.82 3.81
N THR A 57 5.35 20.58 3.69
CA THR A 57 6.19 21.17 2.66
C THR A 57 5.90 20.54 1.30
N LYS A 58 6.48 21.09 0.24
CA LYS A 58 6.36 20.48 -1.10
C LYS A 58 7.07 19.14 -1.16
N GLU A 59 8.20 19.02 -0.50
CA GLU A 59 8.99 17.79 -0.37
C GLU A 59 8.21 16.72 0.41
N ASP A 60 7.56 17.10 1.53
CA ASP A 60 6.66 16.20 2.26
C ASP A 60 5.50 15.71 1.37
N ALA A 61 4.94 16.59 0.54
CA ALA A 61 3.87 16.22 -0.37
C ALA A 61 4.34 15.17 -1.40
N VAL A 62 5.55 15.31 -1.96
CA VAL A 62 6.16 14.30 -2.85
C VAL A 62 6.37 12.98 -2.11
N ALA A 63 6.90 13.02 -0.89
CA ALA A 63 7.12 11.82 -0.08
C ALA A 63 5.80 11.08 0.21
N ILE A 64 4.72 11.81 0.56
CA ILE A 64 3.41 11.21 0.78
C ILE A 64 2.84 10.62 -0.52
N LEU A 65 2.94 11.34 -1.65
CA LEU A 65 2.55 10.83 -2.96
C LEU A 65 3.26 9.50 -3.29
N GLY A 66 4.55 9.40 -2.98
CA GLY A 66 5.35 8.20 -3.22
C GLY A 66 4.87 6.96 -2.46
N THR A 67 4.13 7.13 -1.37
CA THR A 67 3.59 6.02 -0.57
C THR A 67 2.15 5.63 -0.92
N MET A 68 1.48 6.41 -1.78
CA MET A 68 0.08 6.18 -2.14
C MET A 68 -0.08 4.95 -3.05
N LEU A 69 -1.25 4.32 -2.98
CA LEU A 69 -1.65 3.21 -3.82
C LEU A 69 -2.70 3.66 -4.84
N GLY A 70 -2.84 2.91 -5.94
CA GLY A 70 -3.96 3.03 -6.88
C GLY A 70 -3.76 3.95 -8.07
N GLY A 71 -2.56 4.49 -8.26
CA GLY A 71 -2.18 5.22 -9.47
C GLY A 71 -2.56 6.70 -9.54
N TYR A 72 -3.39 7.22 -8.64
CA TYR A 72 -3.73 8.67 -8.61
C TYR A 72 -2.54 9.58 -8.30
N ASN A 73 -1.49 9.03 -7.71
CA ASN A 73 -0.25 9.71 -7.38
C ASN A 73 0.74 9.79 -8.54
N ILE A 74 0.58 8.96 -9.58
CA ILE A 74 1.59 8.80 -10.64
C ILE A 74 1.73 10.07 -11.45
N GLN A 75 0.64 10.61 -12.00
CA GLN A 75 0.72 11.85 -12.76
C GLN A 75 1.26 13.03 -11.93
N PRO A 76 0.83 13.26 -10.67
CA PRO A 76 1.46 14.25 -9.80
C PRO A 76 2.97 14.07 -9.63
N LEU A 77 3.47 12.84 -9.50
CA LEU A 77 4.91 12.57 -9.40
C LEU A 77 5.64 12.83 -10.74
N ILE A 78 5.03 12.47 -11.89
CA ILE A 78 5.59 12.81 -13.21
C ILE A 78 5.70 14.33 -13.37
N ASP A 79 4.66 15.07 -12.99
CA ASP A 79 4.68 16.53 -13.04
C ASP A 79 5.81 17.12 -12.17
N CYS A 80 6.12 16.49 -11.04
CA CYS A 80 7.20 16.93 -10.14
C CYS A 80 8.60 16.69 -10.72
N LEU A 81 8.79 15.83 -11.72
CA LEU A 81 10.09 15.66 -12.41
C LEU A 81 10.56 16.93 -13.12
N GLU A 82 9.67 17.88 -13.39
CA GLU A 82 9.95 19.17 -14.03
C GLU A 82 9.96 20.34 -13.04
N ILE A 83 9.83 20.09 -11.73
CA ILE A 83 9.82 21.13 -10.70
C ILE A 83 11.18 21.15 -9.98
N ASP A 84 11.88 22.27 -10.08
CA ASP A 84 13.15 22.48 -9.38
C ASP A 84 13.01 22.24 -7.87
N GLY A 85 13.92 21.45 -7.31
CA GLY A 85 13.93 21.07 -5.90
C GLY A 85 13.05 19.88 -5.53
N LEU A 86 12.16 19.40 -6.43
CA LEU A 86 11.31 18.24 -6.18
C LEU A 86 11.63 17.05 -7.11
N ALA A 87 12.36 17.31 -8.19
CA ALA A 87 12.56 16.32 -9.26
C ALA A 87 13.31 15.05 -8.81
N ASP A 88 14.28 15.19 -7.90
CA ASP A 88 15.05 14.07 -7.37
C ASP A 88 14.17 13.16 -6.49
N ASP A 89 13.42 13.75 -5.57
CA ASP A 89 12.48 13.02 -4.71
C ASP A 89 11.38 12.33 -5.52
N ALA A 90 10.87 13.01 -6.55
CA ALA A 90 9.87 12.45 -7.45
C ALA A 90 10.44 11.27 -8.26
N ALA A 91 11.67 11.38 -8.75
CA ALA A 91 12.34 10.29 -9.47
C ALA A 91 12.57 9.09 -8.54
N SER A 92 12.99 9.33 -7.30
CA SER A 92 13.13 8.27 -6.29
C SER A 92 11.80 7.58 -6.00
N ALA A 93 10.71 8.34 -5.81
CA ALA A 93 9.38 7.81 -5.59
C ALA A 93 8.89 6.95 -6.78
N LEU A 94 9.04 7.42 -8.01
CA LEU A 94 8.67 6.69 -9.23
C LEU A 94 9.52 5.43 -9.43
N SER A 95 10.81 5.48 -9.13
CA SER A 95 11.72 4.33 -9.23
C SER A 95 11.31 3.18 -8.30
N ASN A 96 10.74 3.50 -7.13
CA ASN A 96 10.24 2.52 -6.17
C ASN A 96 8.84 1.99 -6.51
N THR A 97 8.15 2.54 -7.51
CA THR A 97 6.89 1.99 -7.99
C THR A 97 7.13 0.87 -8.99
N LEU A 98 6.20 -0.08 -9.06
CA LEU A 98 6.17 -1.02 -10.17
C LEU A 98 5.97 -0.25 -11.48
N LEU A 99 6.60 -0.74 -12.55
CA LEU A 99 6.37 -0.24 -13.89
C LEU A 99 4.87 -0.15 -14.19
N ILE A 100 4.38 1.06 -14.36
CA ILE A 100 2.99 1.30 -14.74
C ILE A 100 2.95 1.50 -16.25
N PHE A 101 2.35 0.57 -16.95
CA PHE A 101 2.31 0.53 -18.41
C PHE A 101 1.79 1.84 -19.02
N ASP A 102 0.74 2.40 -18.43
CA ASP A 102 0.13 3.65 -18.94
C ASP A 102 1.03 4.88 -18.79
N ALA A 103 1.84 4.92 -17.74
CA ALA A 103 2.76 6.02 -17.46
C ALA A 103 4.13 5.87 -18.14
N PHE A 104 4.47 4.68 -18.64
CA PHE A 104 5.78 4.41 -19.24
C PHE A 104 6.09 5.36 -20.40
N ASN A 105 5.17 5.53 -21.31
CA ASN A 105 5.39 6.36 -22.50
C ASN A 105 5.65 7.83 -22.14
N ASP A 106 4.92 8.37 -21.18
CA ASP A 106 5.07 9.77 -20.75
C ASP A 106 6.45 9.99 -20.12
N ILE A 107 6.87 9.10 -19.23
CA ILE A 107 8.20 9.16 -18.59
C ILE A 107 9.31 8.90 -19.63
N TYR A 108 9.11 7.96 -20.57
CA TYR A 108 10.08 7.67 -21.62
C TYR A 108 10.26 8.88 -22.57
N GLU A 109 9.19 9.53 -22.99
CA GLU A 109 9.30 10.74 -23.81
C GLU A 109 10.00 11.87 -23.06
N LEU A 110 9.64 12.07 -21.79
CA LEU A 110 10.28 13.07 -20.90
C LEU A 110 11.77 12.76 -20.71
N SER A 111 12.16 11.48 -20.61
CA SER A 111 13.55 11.06 -20.40
C SER A 111 14.53 11.49 -21.51
N LYS A 112 14.03 11.88 -22.67
CA LYS A 112 14.86 12.39 -23.78
C LYS A 112 15.48 13.74 -23.48
N THR A 113 14.89 14.52 -22.58
CA THR A 113 15.31 15.89 -22.24
C THR A 113 15.50 16.11 -20.73
N ASN A 114 14.95 15.24 -19.89
CA ASN A 114 14.97 15.35 -18.45
C ASN A 114 15.77 14.19 -17.83
N GLN A 115 16.85 14.52 -17.10
CA GLN A 115 17.72 13.51 -16.50
C GLN A 115 17.04 12.72 -15.38
N TYR A 116 16.08 13.29 -14.64
CA TYR A 116 15.37 12.62 -13.57
C TYR A 116 14.42 11.56 -14.14
N ALA A 117 13.70 11.89 -15.21
CA ALA A 117 12.89 10.91 -15.94
C ALA A 117 13.78 9.78 -16.52
N LYS A 118 14.99 10.11 -16.98
CA LYS A 118 15.95 9.10 -17.44
C LYS A 118 16.37 8.17 -16.30
N THR A 119 16.63 8.68 -15.11
CA THR A 119 16.94 7.88 -13.91
C THR A 119 15.79 6.89 -13.62
N VAL A 120 14.53 7.31 -13.71
CA VAL A 120 13.38 6.41 -13.52
C VAL A 120 13.38 5.29 -14.55
N ILE A 121 13.58 5.60 -15.84
CA ILE A 121 13.61 4.58 -16.90
C ILE A 121 14.77 3.60 -16.69
N ASP A 122 15.96 4.10 -16.34
CA ASP A 122 17.13 3.26 -16.07
C ASP A 122 16.88 2.35 -14.85
N SER A 123 16.26 2.87 -13.78
CA SER A 123 15.90 2.11 -12.59
C SER A 123 14.89 1.00 -12.90
N TRP A 124 13.86 1.29 -13.68
CA TRP A 124 12.91 0.27 -14.12
C TRP A 124 13.54 -0.79 -15.03
N ALA A 125 14.42 -0.38 -15.94
CA ALA A 125 15.15 -1.31 -16.80
C ALA A 125 16.06 -2.27 -16.01
N ASN A 126 16.63 -1.80 -14.90
CA ASN A 126 17.46 -2.58 -13.99
C ASN A 126 16.64 -3.35 -12.95
N ALA A 127 15.33 -3.21 -12.93
CA ALA A 127 14.42 -3.79 -11.93
C ALA A 127 14.84 -3.44 -10.47
N GLU A 128 15.30 -2.22 -10.24
CA GLU A 128 15.81 -1.79 -8.93
C GLU A 128 14.75 -1.87 -7.83
N TRP A 129 13.48 -1.59 -8.14
CA TRP A 129 12.34 -1.78 -7.24
C TRP A 129 12.27 -3.21 -6.64
N PHE A 130 12.91 -4.18 -7.28
CA PHE A 130 12.98 -5.57 -6.84
C PHE A 130 14.37 -5.92 -6.30
N THR A 131 15.43 -5.54 -7.00
CA THR A 131 16.81 -5.92 -6.66
C THR A 131 17.40 -5.12 -5.50
N SER A 132 16.87 -3.93 -5.20
CA SER A 132 17.28 -3.09 -4.08
C SER A 132 16.68 -3.48 -2.73
N LYS A 133 15.83 -4.52 -2.70
CA LYS A 133 15.28 -5.01 -1.43
C LYS A 133 16.37 -5.61 -0.56
N GLU A 134 16.22 -5.42 0.74
CA GLU A 134 17.12 -6.01 1.73
C GLU A 134 17.18 -7.54 1.59
N GLU A 135 18.37 -8.10 1.82
CA GLU A 135 18.53 -9.55 1.88
C GLU A 135 17.72 -10.13 3.04
N ILE A 136 17.14 -11.31 2.81
CA ILE A 136 16.40 -12.02 3.87
C ILE A 136 17.40 -12.37 4.98
N PRO A 137 17.15 -11.99 6.24
CA PRO A 137 18.04 -12.31 7.35
C PRO A 137 18.12 -13.83 7.58
N GLU A 138 19.31 -14.30 7.98
CA GLU A 138 19.53 -15.74 8.27
C GLU A 138 18.57 -16.29 9.36
N ASN A 139 18.16 -15.45 10.30
CA ASN A 139 17.28 -15.82 11.41
C ASN A 139 16.17 -14.80 11.56
N ILE A 140 14.93 -15.27 11.54
CA ILE A 140 13.73 -14.43 11.68
C ILE A 140 12.94 -14.92 12.91
N LYS A 141 12.66 -14.00 13.84
CA LYS A 141 11.81 -14.30 14.99
C LYS A 141 10.36 -14.01 14.64
N LEU A 142 9.53 -15.03 14.67
CA LEU A 142 8.13 -14.98 14.27
C LEU A 142 7.18 -15.35 15.40
N THR A 143 5.95 -14.86 15.33
CA THR A 143 4.80 -15.38 16.08
C THR A 143 3.95 -16.22 15.14
N VAL A 144 3.69 -17.47 15.49
CA VAL A 144 2.98 -18.42 14.64
C VAL A 144 1.48 -18.40 14.93
N PHE A 145 0.67 -18.17 13.91
CA PHE A 145 -0.76 -18.49 13.87
C PHE A 145 -0.94 -19.84 13.19
N LYS A 146 -1.09 -20.91 13.99
CA LYS A 146 -1.22 -22.27 13.48
C LYS A 146 -2.68 -22.64 13.24
N VAL A 147 -2.98 -23.07 12.03
CA VAL A 147 -4.27 -23.67 11.65
C VAL A 147 -4.04 -25.14 11.29
N PRO A 148 -4.59 -26.09 12.05
CA PRO A 148 -4.40 -27.51 11.78
C PRO A 148 -5.17 -27.98 10.55
N GLY A 149 -4.64 -29.03 9.92
CA GLY A 149 -5.25 -29.70 8.76
C GLY A 149 -4.99 -29.00 7.44
N GLU A 150 -5.76 -29.41 6.45
CA GLU A 150 -5.73 -28.84 5.11
C GLU A 150 -6.49 -27.50 5.09
N ILE A 151 -5.88 -26.51 4.47
CA ILE A 151 -6.43 -25.16 4.28
C ILE A 151 -6.47 -24.91 2.78
N ASN A 152 -7.67 -24.90 2.24
CA ASN A 152 -7.89 -24.60 0.84
C ASN A 152 -8.13 -23.10 0.59
N THR A 153 -8.19 -22.74 -0.68
CA THR A 153 -8.39 -21.35 -1.06
C THR A 153 -9.78 -20.80 -0.70
N ASP A 154 -10.78 -21.66 -0.48
CA ASP A 154 -12.10 -21.24 0.03
C ASP A 154 -12.07 -20.93 1.54
N ASP A 155 -11.16 -21.54 2.29
CA ASP A 155 -10.94 -21.17 3.69
C ASP A 155 -10.31 -19.78 3.80
N LEU A 156 -9.41 -19.44 2.90
CA LEU A 156 -8.70 -18.15 2.90
C LEU A 156 -9.48 -17.02 2.21
N SER A 157 -10.30 -17.38 1.21
CA SER A 157 -11.06 -16.43 0.40
C SER A 157 -12.31 -17.10 -0.17
N PRO A 158 -13.39 -17.23 0.63
CA PRO A 158 -14.58 -17.96 0.25
C PRO A 158 -15.25 -17.42 -1.01
N ALA A 159 -15.46 -18.26 -2.04
CA ALA A 159 -16.09 -17.85 -3.29
C ALA A 159 -17.48 -17.23 -3.13
N PRO A 160 -18.35 -17.73 -2.22
CA PRO A 160 -19.67 -17.13 -2.00
C PRO A 160 -19.65 -15.68 -1.50
N ASP A 161 -18.54 -15.26 -0.86
CA ASP A 161 -18.38 -13.90 -0.35
C ASP A 161 -17.91 -12.88 -1.38
N ALA A 162 -17.44 -13.33 -2.55
CA ALA A 162 -16.90 -12.44 -3.58
C ALA A 162 -17.90 -11.38 -4.08
N TRP A 163 -19.18 -11.70 -4.10
CA TRP A 163 -20.23 -10.78 -4.53
C TRP A 163 -20.61 -9.71 -3.50
N SER A 164 -20.60 -10.09 -2.22
CA SER A 164 -20.95 -9.19 -1.11
C SER A 164 -19.73 -8.45 -0.55
N ARG A 165 -18.51 -8.91 -0.90
CA ARG A 165 -17.23 -8.41 -0.41
C ARG A 165 -16.27 -8.25 -1.58
N PRO A 166 -16.49 -7.25 -2.47
CA PRO A 166 -15.79 -7.17 -3.76
C PRO A 166 -14.35 -6.67 -3.67
N ASP A 167 -13.95 -6.03 -2.57
CA ASP A 167 -12.60 -5.55 -2.35
C ASP A 167 -11.78 -6.44 -1.40
N ILE A 168 -10.47 -6.25 -1.40
CA ILE A 168 -9.54 -7.04 -0.56
C ILE A 168 -9.86 -6.91 0.93
N PRO A 169 -10.02 -5.70 1.51
CA PRO A 169 -10.31 -5.55 2.93
C PRO A 169 -11.57 -6.29 3.38
N LEU A 170 -12.67 -6.12 2.64
CA LEU A 170 -13.94 -6.74 2.98
C LEU A 170 -13.89 -8.27 2.78
N HIS A 171 -13.24 -8.74 1.72
CA HIS A 171 -13.13 -10.18 1.47
C HIS A 171 -12.23 -10.87 2.50
N ALA A 172 -11.15 -10.22 2.92
CA ALA A 172 -10.25 -10.73 3.96
C ALA A 172 -10.96 -10.97 5.29
N LEU A 173 -12.02 -10.20 5.63
CA LEU A 173 -12.85 -10.44 6.82
C LEU A 173 -13.62 -11.78 6.78
N ALA A 174 -13.66 -12.46 5.64
CA ALA A 174 -14.24 -13.78 5.51
C ALA A 174 -13.22 -14.92 5.66
N MET A 175 -11.94 -14.63 5.86
CA MET A 175 -10.90 -15.62 6.05
C MET A 175 -11.21 -16.50 7.27
N LEU A 176 -11.18 -17.82 7.07
CA LEU A 176 -11.45 -18.83 8.11
C LEU A 176 -12.82 -18.69 8.80
N LYS A 177 -13.84 -18.14 8.12
CA LYS A 177 -15.19 -17.97 8.69
C LYS A 177 -15.92 -19.29 8.96
N MET A 178 -15.52 -20.38 8.26
CA MET A 178 -16.11 -21.69 8.50
C MET A 178 -15.54 -22.29 9.79
N PRO A 179 -16.38 -22.86 10.65
CA PRO A 179 -15.94 -23.46 11.90
C PRO A 179 -14.84 -24.48 11.69
N ARG A 180 -13.80 -24.41 12.53
CA ARG A 180 -12.69 -25.38 12.59
C ARG A 180 -12.40 -25.78 14.02
N ASP A 181 -12.05 -27.05 14.21
CA ASP A 181 -11.69 -27.54 15.55
C ASP A 181 -10.49 -26.78 16.11
N GLY A 182 -10.64 -26.28 17.31
CA GLY A 182 -9.61 -25.51 18.00
C GLY A 182 -9.44 -24.07 17.58
N ILE A 183 -10.25 -23.56 16.64
CA ILE A 183 -10.22 -22.15 16.19
C ILE A 183 -11.64 -21.58 16.28
N ASN A 184 -11.87 -20.76 17.29
CA ASN A 184 -13.21 -20.15 17.51
C ASN A 184 -13.30 -18.72 16.95
N ASP A 185 -12.20 -17.94 17.06
CA ASP A 185 -12.11 -16.56 16.57
C ASP A 185 -10.74 -16.38 15.88
N PRO A 186 -10.63 -16.75 14.60
CA PRO A 186 -9.34 -16.69 13.90
C PRO A 186 -8.79 -15.26 13.78
N LEU A 187 -9.64 -14.28 13.43
CA LEU A 187 -9.20 -12.92 13.22
C LEU A 187 -8.83 -12.23 14.55
N GLY A 188 -9.63 -12.40 15.60
CA GLY A 188 -9.30 -11.93 16.94
C GLY A 188 -8.00 -12.55 17.46
N THR A 189 -7.79 -13.86 17.24
CA THR A 189 -6.54 -14.53 17.60
C THR A 189 -5.33 -13.93 16.87
N ILE A 190 -5.45 -13.60 15.59
CA ILE A 190 -4.37 -12.95 14.84
C ILE A 190 -4.04 -11.59 15.46
N GLU A 191 -5.04 -10.78 15.77
CA GLU A 191 -4.83 -9.46 16.40
C GLU A 191 -4.16 -9.59 17.77
N GLU A 192 -4.57 -10.55 18.60
CA GLU A 192 -3.90 -10.84 19.88
C GLU A 192 -2.43 -11.26 19.68
N LEU A 193 -2.14 -12.07 18.65
CA LEU A 193 -0.78 -12.50 18.35
C LEU A 193 0.13 -11.35 17.90
N LYS A 194 -0.41 -10.38 17.16
CA LYS A 194 0.32 -9.16 16.77
C LYS A 194 0.80 -8.35 17.97
N LEU A 195 0.05 -8.34 19.06
CA LEU A 195 0.44 -7.63 20.30
C LEU A 195 1.76 -8.15 20.92
N LYS A 196 2.25 -9.32 20.50
CA LYS A 196 3.56 -9.85 20.93
C LYS A 196 4.75 -9.13 20.31
N GLY A 197 4.52 -8.26 19.32
CA GLY A 197 5.55 -7.41 18.71
C GLY A 197 6.51 -8.11 17.75
N ASN A 198 6.21 -9.34 17.31
CA ASN A 198 6.92 -10.00 16.21
C ASN A 198 5.97 -10.15 15.02
N PRO A 199 6.49 -10.22 13.78
CA PRO A 199 5.67 -10.55 12.62
C PRO A 199 4.88 -11.84 12.84
N VAL A 200 3.60 -11.84 12.48
CA VAL A 200 2.75 -13.03 12.60
C VAL A 200 2.77 -13.78 11.28
N VAL A 201 3.03 -15.08 11.35
CA VAL A 201 3.05 -15.96 10.19
C VAL A 201 1.91 -16.97 10.26
N PHE A 202 1.23 -17.18 9.14
CA PHE A 202 0.21 -18.20 8.97
C PHE A 202 0.86 -19.55 8.67
N VAL A 203 0.57 -20.58 9.46
CA VAL A 203 1.13 -21.92 9.30
C VAL A 203 0.00 -22.95 9.29
N GLY A 204 -0.08 -23.74 8.23
CA GLY A 204 -0.96 -24.89 8.09
C GLY A 204 -0.18 -26.19 7.90
N ASP A 205 -0.86 -27.33 7.95
CA ASP A 205 -0.23 -28.62 7.59
C ASP A 205 -0.13 -28.74 6.07
N VAL A 206 -1.16 -28.29 5.35
CA VAL A 206 -1.19 -28.09 3.90
C VAL A 206 -1.95 -26.83 3.62
N VAL A 207 -1.37 -25.86 2.90
CA VAL A 207 -1.98 -24.54 2.67
C VAL A 207 -2.09 -24.25 1.17
N GLY A 208 -3.24 -23.71 0.76
CA GLY A 208 -3.45 -23.20 -0.59
C GLY A 208 -3.91 -24.24 -1.61
N THR A 209 -4.48 -25.36 -1.18
CA THR A 209 -5.11 -26.34 -2.07
C THR A 209 -6.39 -25.79 -2.72
N GLY A 210 -6.87 -26.44 -3.76
CA GLY A 210 -8.09 -26.04 -4.47
C GLY A 210 -7.84 -25.09 -5.64
N SER A 211 -8.79 -24.23 -5.92
CA SER A 211 -8.72 -23.30 -7.06
C SER A 211 -7.63 -22.24 -6.87
N SER A 212 -6.91 -21.92 -7.95
CA SER A 212 -5.94 -20.81 -7.92
C SER A 212 -6.64 -19.46 -7.76
N ARG A 213 -6.49 -18.84 -6.60
CA ARG A 213 -7.11 -17.54 -6.26
C ARG A 213 -6.10 -16.58 -5.67
N LYS A 214 -5.87 -15.47 -6.37
CA LYS A 214 -5.06 -14.37 -5.85
C LYS A 214 -5.65 -13.78 -4.55
N SER A 215 -6.98 -13.77 -4.43
CA SER A 215 -7.67 -13.28 -3.24
C SER A 215 -7.34 -14.07 -1.97
N ALA A 216 -7.00 -15.35 -2.07
CA ALA A 216 -6.55 -16.13 -0.92
C ALA A 216 -5.22 -15.59 -0.36
N THR A 217 -4.24 -15.34 -1.22
CA THR A 217 -2.98 -14.68 -0.83
C THR A 217 -3.24 -13.28 -0.27
N ASN A 218 -4.09 -12.49 -0.93
CA ASN A 218 -4.42 -11.14 -0.47
C ASN A 218 -5.05 -11.13 0.92
N SER A 219 -5.90 -12.11 1.26
CA SER A 219 -6.47 -12.23 2.61
C SER A 219 -5.41 -12.50 3.67
N VAL A 220 -4.44 -13.39 3.36
CA VAL A 220 -3.32 -13.65 4.28
C VAL A 220 -2.47 -12.39 4.46
N LEU A 221 -2.08 -11.74 3.35
CA LEU A 221 -1.31 -10.49 3.40
C LEU A 221 -2.03 -9.39 4.17
N TRP A 222 -3.34 -9.26 4.00
CA TRP A 222 -4.13 -8.26 4.71
C TRP A 222 -4.05 -8.40 6.23
N HIS A 223 -4.10 -9.65 6.72
CA HIS A 223 -4.07 -9.90 8.16
C HIS A 223 -2.66 -10.04 8.73
N MET A 224 -1.71 -10.58 7.99
CA MET A 224 -0.35 -10.87 8.49
C MET A 224 0.66 -9.77 8.17
N GLY A 225 0.36 -8.88 7.22
CA GLY A 225 1.31 -7.95 6.64
C GLY A 225 2.07 -8.54 5.47
N ASP A 226 2.87 -7.72 4.81
CA ASP A 226 3.58 -8.06 3.56
C ASP A 226 5.09 -8.35 3.78
N GLU A 227 5.59 -8.21 4.99
CA GLU A 227 6.99 -8.52 5.31
C GLU A 227 7.26 -10.03 5.27
N ILE A 228 6.43 -10.82 5.98
CA ILE A 228 6.49 -12.30 6.01
C ILE A 228 5.06 -12.83 6.10
N PRO A 229 4.36 -12.92 4.97
CA PRO A 229 2.90 -13.12 4.99
C PRO A 229 2.46 -14.55 5.29
N ALA A 230 3.22 -15.55 4.85
CA ALA A 230 2.87 -16.96 4.99
C ALA A 230 4.07 -17.86 4.73
N ILE A 231 4.02 -19.04 5.30
CA ILE A 231 4.94 -20.15 5.06
C ILE A 231 4.13 -21.43 4.85
#